data_f673a74c22da2f44bfc7359f7d08c9dd
#
_entry.id   f673a74c22da2f44bfc7359f7d08c9dd
#
_cell.length_a   1.000
_cell.length_b   1.000
_cell.length_c   1.000
_cell.angle_alpha   90.00
_cell.angle_beta   90.00
_cell.angle_gamma   90.00
#
_symmetry.space_group_name_H-M   'P 1'
#
loop_
_entity.id
_entity.type
_entity.pdbx_description
1 polymer ?
#
loop_
_entity_poly.entity_id
_entity_poly.type
_entity_poly.pdbx_seq_one_letter_code
_entity_poly.pdbx_strand_id
1 'polypeptide(L)'
;MKKLMIFCSLLSSFILLAAPQVRATRQSAVYKVGEDIVFNITDAPANALYRVGDSDKAGKFVKLSGNTVTFKAKKPGFVLFELKIPKAKPPVIYGGAAIEPEKIRPGTACPDDFDAFWANELKLLRAQPLEVIKKTPVPADRLPAGVVAFDVHVKRGDVVVSGYLAMPANSKAKSIPGRINFNGASKVSADLKNAGSNARNSIAITFNINFHGMENAFDKNDPLVSANRKKVVAYQFLKANDKQEYAMRKIFLRTVVAADYVMSLPEFNGNLGTYGGSLGGCQSIVCAALVPEVKYCVATASAMCDHQGAKAGHIPGWPKLLTNAKTPKGAEAVSPYFDAVNFASRIKCPVLMAVGFIDTTCSPASTYAAYNSLTTKVRQMKHVVTGGHGPVWDEKEQSVFVQGGGVFHKWIRGAR
;
A
#
# COMPACT_ATOMS: atom_id res chain seq x y z
N MET A 1 -47.14 10.75 59.20
CA MET A 1 -46.87 11.68 58.08
C MET A 1 -45.65 11.19 57.30
N LYS A 2 -45.88 10.45 56.18
CA LYS A 2 -44.82 9.95 55.33
C LYS A 2 -44.63 10.98 54.18
N LYS A 3 -43.40 11.59 54.08
CA LYS A 3 -43.03 12.49 52.99
C LYS A 3 -42.66 11.65 51.81
N LEU A 4 -43.42 11.80 50.71
CA LEU A 4 -43.15 11.21 49.39
C LEU A 4 -42.16 12.13 48.70
N MET A 5 -40.91 11.65 48.51
CA MET A 5 -39.90 12.31 47.67
C MET A 5 -40.10 11.90 46.21
N ILE A 6 -40.57 12.83 45.40
CA ILE A 6 -40.66 12.65 43.94
C ILE A 6 -39.26 12.93 43.35
N PHE A 7 -38.60 11.88 42.87
CA PHE A 7 -37.37 11.99 42.07
C PHE A 7 -37.76 12.32 40.60
N CYS A 8 -37.63 13.57 40.21
CA CYS A 8 -37.67 13.93 38.81
C CYS A 8 -36.34 13.53 38.15
N SER A 9 -36.34 12.41 37.43
CA SER A 9 -35.23 12.03 36.55
C SER A 9 -35.27 12.86 35.26
N LEU A 10 -34.40 13.86 35.16
CA LEU A 10 -34.11 14.54 33.93
C LEU A 10 -33.38 13.56 33.01
N LEU A 11 -34.12 12.92 32.12
CA LEU A 11 -33.54 12.26 30.93
C LEU A 11 -32.99 13.35 30.00
N SER A 12 -31.73 13.65 30.11
CA SER A 12 -31.00 14.40 29.07
C SER A 12 -30.88 13.49 27.85
N SER A 13 -31.75 13.68 26.87
CA SER A 13 -31.66 13.07 25.57
C SER A 13 -30.38 13.60 24.91
N PHE A 14 -29.29 12.84 24.96
CA PHE A 14 -28.15 13.07 24.12
C PHE A 14 -28.61 12.80 22.68
N ILE A 15 -28.90 13.86 21.93
CA ILE A 15 -29.01 13.77 20.47
C ILE A 15 -27.62 13.41 19.98
N LEU A 16 -27.41 12.16 19.60
CA LEU A 16 -26.21 11.72 18.88
C LEU A 16 -26.26 12.41 17.52
N LEU A 17 -25.62 13.57 17.41
CA LEU A 17 -25.43 14.23 16.11
C LEU A 17 -24.65 13.28 15.19
N ALA A 18 -25.20 12.98 14.03
CA ALA A 18 -24.50 12.19 13.04
C ALA A 18 -23.17 12.86 12.69
N ALA A 19 -22.13 12.06 12.44
CA ALA A 19 -20.83 12.61 12.09
C ALA A 19 -20.92 13.27 10.71
N PRO A 20 -20.34 14.47 10.53
CA PRO A 20 -20.30 15.15 9.24
C PRO A 20 -19.70 14.28 8.14
N GLN A 21 -20.29 14.30 6.94
CA GLN A 21 -19.83 13.55 5.77
C GLN A 21 -19.74 14.43 4.56
N VAL A 22 -18.85 14.05 3.63
CA VAL A 22 -18.70 14.66 2.31
C VAL A 22 -18.72 13.55 1.27
N ARG A 23 -19.65 13.59 0.34
CA ARG A 23 -19.79 12.58 -0.70
C ARG A 23 -20.09 13.21 -2.06
N ALA A 24 -19.44 12.73 -3.11
CA ALA A 24 -19.87 13.02 -4.47
C ALA A 24 -21.27 12.42 -4.71
N THR A 25 -22.13 13.13 -5.45
CA THR A 25 -23.50 12.69 -5.72
C THR A 25 -23.57 11.41 -6.56
N ARG A 26 -22.59 11.19 -7.43
CA ARG A 26 -22.46 9.95 -8.20
C ARG A 26 -21.81 8.86 -7.33
N GLN A 27 -22.47 7.73 -7.15
CA GLN A 27 -21.99 6.63 -6.31
C GLN A 27 -20.59 6.14 -6.70
N SER A 28 -20.28 6.02 -7.99
CA SER A 28 -18.94 5.65 -8.46
C SER A 28 -17.90 6.72 -8.22
N ALA A 29 -18.31 7.98 -7.99
CA ALA A 29 -17.49 9.17 -7.92
C ALA A 29 -16.48 9.31 -9.09
N VAL A 30 -16.80 8.75 -10.27
CA VAL A 30 -15.99 8.83 -11.50
C VAL A 30 -16.69 9.70 -12.52
N TYR A 31 -15.98 10.68 -13.06
CA TYR A 31 -16.48 11.74 -13.94
C TYR A 31 -15.62 11.87 -15.20
N LYS A 32 -16.17 12.50 -16.23
CA LYS A 32 -15.44 12.91 -17.43
C LYS A 32 -14.99 14.36 -17.32
N VAL A 33 -13.97 14.71 -18.07
CA VAL A 33 -13.57 16.11 -18.24
C VAL A 33 -14.77 16.90 -18.81
N GLY A 34 -15.03 18.08 -18.23
CA GLY A 34 -16.17 18.93 -18.56
C GLY A 34 -17.42 18.71 -17.71
N GLU A 35 -17.55 17.60 -16.98
CA GLU A 35 -18.67 17.37 -16.06
C GLU A 35 -18.54 18.19 -14.77
N ASP A 36 -19.70 18.44 -14.15
CA ASP A 36 -19.77 19.03 -12.81
C ASP A 36 -19.74 17.91 -11.75
N ILE A 37 -18.83 18.03 -10.80
CA ILE A 37 -18.73 17.18 -9.62
C ILE A 37 -19.45 17.88 -8.49
N VAL A 38 -20.61 17.39 -8.10
CA VAL A 38 -21.35 17.93 -6.96
C VAL A 38 -21.05 17.09 -5.73
N PHE A 39 -20.57 17.73 -4.68
CA PHE A 39 -20.39 17.15 -3.36
C PHE A 39 -21.55 17.52 -2.45
N ASN A 40 -22.19 16.53 -1.85
CA ASN A 40 -23.15 16.69 -0.76
C ASN A 40 -22.40 16.65 0.57
N ILE A 41 -22.73 17.61 1.42
CA ILE A 41 -22.20 17.74 2.78
C ILE A 41 -23.37 17.58 3.76
N THR A 42 -23.28 16.63 4.67
CA THR A 42 -24.29 16.40 5.71
C THR A 42 -23.72 16.69 7.08
N ASP A 43 -24.57 17.11 8.00
CA ASP A 43 -24.28 17.32 9.43
C ASP A 43 -23.08 18.26 9.71
N ALA A 44 -22.73 19.13 8.77
CA ALA A 44 -21.66 20.11 8.95
C ALA A 44 -22.12 21.25 9.87
N PRO A 45 -21.31 21.67 10.87
CA PRO A 45 -21.66 22.81 11.71
C PRO A 45 -21.52 24.13 10.95
N ALA A 46 -22.27 25.16 11.40
CA ALA A 46 -22.34 26.48 10.74
C ALA A 46 -20.99 27.21 10.60
N ASN A 47 -19.98 26.83 11.38
CA ASN A 47 -18.62 27.38 11.33
C ASN A 47 -17.64 26.53 10.51
N ALA A 48 -18.14 25.53 9.78
CA ALA A 48 -17.31 24.71 8.91
C ALA A 48 -16.71 25.52 7.76
N LEU A 49 -15.48 25.16 7.41
CA LEU A 49 -14.76 25.70 6.27
C LEU A 49 -14.49 24.58 5.28
N TYR A 50 -14.43 24.90 4.00
CA TYR A 50 -14.07 23.91 3.00
C TYR A 50 -13.05 24.45 2.01
N ARG A 51 -12.35 23.54 1.36
CA ARG A 51 -11.65 23.77 0.11
C ARG A 51 -11.79 22.53 -0.77
N VAL A 52 -11.80 22.75 -2.08
CA VAL A 52 -11.86 21.69 -3.07
C VAL A 52 -10.88 22.04 -4.19
N GLY A 53 -10.17 21.05 -4.67
CA GLY A 53 -9.21 21.25 -5.77
C GLY A 53 -8.84 19.94 -6.42
N ASP A 54 -8.33 20.03 -7.64
CA ASP A 54 -7.53 18.97 -8.20
C ASP A 54 -6.27 18.82 -7.34
N SER A 55 -5.72 17.64 -7.31
CA SER A 55 -4.73 17.18 -6.33
C SER A 55 -3.49 18.08 -6.14
N ASP A 56 -3.28 19.10 -6.97
CA ASP A 56 -2.07 19.92 -6.97
C ASP A 56 -2.26 21.33 -6.43
N LYS A 57 -3.49 21.84 -6.36
CA LYS A 57 -3.77 23.19 -5.91
C LYS A 57 -5.02 23.22 -5.05
N ALA A 58 -4.90 22.77 -3.82
CA ALA A 58 -5.93 23.06 -2.83
C ALA A 58 -6.04 24.58 -2.68
N GLY A 59 -7.23 25.12 -2.97
CA GLY A 59 -7.57 26.53 -2.76
C GLY A 59 -7.44 26.94 -1.28
N LYS A 60 -7.70 28.19 -0.99
CA LYS A 60 -7.86 28.66 0.40
C LYS A 60 -9.13 28.07 1.00
N PHE A 61 -9.12 27.82 2.30
CA PHE A 61 -10.36 27.48 3.02
C PHE A 61 -11.32 28.66 3.00
N VAL A 62 -12.57 28.40 2.60
CA VAL A 62 -13.66 29.36 2.62
C VAL A 62 -14.79 28.83 3.50
N LYS A 63 -15.65 29.73 3.99
CA LYS A 63 -16.81 29.36 4.81
C LYS A 63 -17.78 28.52 3.97
N LEU A 64 -18.25 27.41 4.53
CA LEU A 64 -19.30 26.60 3.91
C LEU A 64 -20.61 27.37 3.94
N SER A 65 -21.27 27.47 2.78
CA SER A 65 -22.60 28.05 2.63
C SER A 65 -23.50 27.01 1.92
N GLY A 66 -24.49 26.52 2.64
CA GLY A 66 -25.34 25.42 2.16
C GLY A 66 -24.71 24.03 2.35
N ASN A 67 -25.34 23.04 1.75
CA ASN A 67 -25.01 21.62 1.90
C ASN A 67 -24.47 20.97 0.60
N THR A 68 -24.21 21.77 -0.42
CA THR A 68 -23.66 21.32 -1.71
C THR A 68 -22.55 22.24 -2.18
N VAL A 69 -21.54 21.65 -2.83
CA VAL A 69 -20.46 22.39 -3.50
C VAL A 69 -20.19 21.72 -4.84
N THR A 70 -20.13 22.53 -5.89
CA THR A 70 -19.84 22.05 -7.25
C THR A 70 -18.40 22.37 -7.64
N PHE A 71 -17.73 21.41 -8.25
CA PHE A 71 -16.39 21.54 -8.81
C PHE A 71 -16.40 21.14 -10.29
N LYS A 72 -15.85 21.97 -11.17
CA LYS A 72 -15.75 21.66 -12.61
C LYS A 72 -14.57 20.78 -12.92
N ALA A 73 -14.80 19.61 -13.47
CA ALA A 73 -13.74 18.70 -13.92
C ALA A 73 -13.00 19.30 -15.13
N LYS A 74 -11.71 19.65 -14.99
CA LYS A 74 -10.96 20.36 -16.05
C LYS A 74 -9.94 19.48 -16.78
N LYS A 75 -9.37 18.48 -16.10
CA LYS A 75 -8.36 17.57 -16.63
C LYS A 75 -8.46 16.19 -15.97
N PRO A 76 -7.92 15.12 -16.57
CA PRO A 76 -7.80 13.84 -15.90
C PRO A 76 -7.04 13.96 -14.58
N GLY A 77 -7.49 13.25 -13.55
CA GLY A 77 -6.89 13.32 -12.23
C GLY A 77 -7.83 12.94 -11.10
N PHE A 78 -7.55 13.46 -9.91
CA PHE A 78 -8.39 13.28 -8.73
C PHE A 78 -8.71 14.61 -8.09
N VAL A 79 -9.91 14.73 -7.56
CA VAL A 79 -10.39 15.88 -6.79
C VAL A 79 -10.44 15.48 -5.33
N LEU A 80 -9.87 16.30 -4.46
CA LEU A 80 -9.97 16.18 -3.01
C LEU A 80 -10.81 17.33 -2.46
N PHE A 81 -11.88 16.99 -1.77
CA PHE A 81 -12.66 17.92 -0.97
C PHE A 81 -12.22 17.79 0.49
N GLU A 82 -11.92 18.90 1.12
CA GLU A 82 -11.53 18.98 2.53
C GLU A 82 -12.55 19.83 3.28
N LEU A 83 -13.30 19.24 4.20
CA LEU A 83 -14.19 19.92 5.13
C LEU A 83 -13.47 20.08 6.47
N LYS A 84 -13.09 21.30 6.81
CA LYS A 84 -12.43 21.62 8.07
C LYS A 84 -13.45 22.05 9.12
N ILE A 85 -13.47 21.33 10.24
CA ILE A 85 -14.33 21.62 11.38
C ILE A 85 -13.46 22.12 12.53
N PRO A 86 -13.54 23.40 12.90
CA PRO A 86 -12.76 23.94 13.99
C PRO A 86 -13.00 23.16 15.30
N LYS A 87 -11.92 22.81 15.99
CA LYS A 87 -11.93 22.08 17.29
C LYS A 87 -12.46 20.62 17.24
N ALA A 88 -12.84 20.09 16.06
CA ALA A 88 -13.23 18.68 15.93
C ALA A 88 -12.01 17.73 15.92
N LYS A 89 -12.27 16.44 16.18
CA LYS A 89 -11.30 15.35 16.07
C LYS A 89 -11.95 14.20 15.29
N PRO A 90 -11.51 13.92 14.04
CA PRO A 90 -10.47 14.63 13.27
C PRO A 90 -10.91 16.04 12.84
N PRO A 91 -9.95 16.98 12.66
CA PRO A 91 -10.29 18.36 12.31
C PRO A 91 -10.68 18.55 10.83
N VAL A 92 -10.42 17.55 9.99
CA VAL A 92 -10.72 17.55 8.55
C VAL A 92 -11.38 16.25 8.14
N ILE A 93 -12.46 16.36 7.38
CA ILE A 93 -13.18 15.27 6.75
C ILE A 93 -13.00 15.41 5.25
N TYR A 94 -12.84 14.29 4.57
CA TYR A 94 -12.50 14.26 3.15
C TYR A 94 -13.64 13.69 2.31
N GLY A 95 -13.78 14.22 1.09
CA GLY A 95 -14.52 13.61 -0.01
C GLY A 95 -13.63 13.54 -1.25
N GLY A 96 -13.82 12.54 -2.08
CA GLY A 96 -12.99 12.33 -3.27
C GLY A 96 -13.80 12.06 -4.52
N ALA A 97 -13.22 12.42 -5.67
CA ALA A 97 -13.75 12.05 -6.98
C ALA A 97 -12.60 11.84 -7.97
N ALA A 98 -12.82 10.95 -8.94
CA ALA A 98 -11.90 10.69 -10.04
C ALA A 98 -12.42 11.32 -11.34
N ILE A 99 -11.51 11.83 -12.16
CA ILE A 99 -11.81 12.38 -13.48
C ILE A 99 -11.00 11.61 -14.51
N GLU A 100 -11.63 10.79 -15.34
CA GLU A 100 -10.99 9.98 -16.39
C GLU A 100 -9.64 9.39 -15.93
N PRO A 101 -9.60 8.66 -14.79
CA PRO A 101 -8.35 8.27 -14.17
C PRO A 101 -7.50 7.35 -15.07
N GLU A 102 -8.10 6.65 -16.03
CA GLU A 102 -7.44 5.84 -17.03
C GLU A 102 -6.60 6.67 -18.03
N LYS A 103 -6.80 7.99 -18.08
CA LYS A 103 -6.04 8.93 -18.92
C LYS A 103 -4.84 9.55 -18.19
N ILE A 104 -4.68 9.30 -16.90
CA ILE A 104 -3.51 9.80 -16.14
C ILE A 104 -2.23 9.20 -16.74
N ARG A 105 -1.28 10.07 -17.03
CA ARG A 105 0.06 9.70 -17.51
C ARG A 105 1.09 9.97 -16.43
N PRO A 106 2.15 9.13 -16.31
CA PRO A 106 3.21 9.39 -15.35
C PRO A 106 4.01 10.64 -15.71
N GLY A 107 4.45 11.36 -14.69
CA GLY A 107 5.45 12.42 -14.82
C GLY A 107 6.88 11.87 -14.80
N THR A 108 7.07 10.65 -14.30
CA THR A 108 8.38 9.99 -14.24
C THR A 108 8.67 9.29 -15.57
N ALA A 109 9.72 9.76 -16.25
CA ALA A 109 10.24 9.09 -17.45
C ALA A 109 11.08 7.87 -17.06
N CYS A 110 11.10 6.85 -17.93
CA CYS A 110 11.97 5.70 -17.77
C CYS A 110 13.37 6.01 -18.29
N PRO A 111 14.45 5.79 -17.52
CA PRO A 111 15.82 5.90 -18.02
C PRO A 111 16.10 4.85 -19.11
N ASP A 112 16.89 5.21 -20.11
CA ASP A 112 17.24 4.31 -21.22
C ASP A 112 17.99 3.06 -20.73
N ASP A 113 18.80 3.20 -19.68
CA ASP A 113 19.57 2.11 -19.07
C ASP A 113 18.84 1.40 -17.91
N PHE A 114 17.55 1.66 -17.68
CA PHE A 114 16.77 1.07 -16.58
C PHE A 114 16.84 -0.47 -16.57
N ASP A 115 16.59 -1.09 -17.70
CA ASP A 115 16.59 -2.55 -17.81
C ASP A 115 18.00 -3.12 -17.66
N ALA A 116 19.00 -2.47 -18.24
CA ALA A 116 20.41 -2.86 -18.10
C ALA A 116 20.88 -2.75 -16.62
N PHE A 117 20.49 -1.68 -15.93
CA PHE A 117 20.80 -1.49 -14.51
C PHE A 117 20.24 -2.64 -13.67
N TRP A 118 18.93 -2.93 -13.76
CA TRP A 118 18.32 -3.98 -12.94
C TRP A 118 18.74 -5.38 -13.37
N ALA A 119 18.99 -5.63 -14.65
CA ALA A 119 19.55 -6.90 -15.12
C ALA A 119 20.94 -7.17 -14.52
N ASN A 120 21.81 -6.15 -14.46
CA ASN A 120 23.11 -6.26 -13.81
C ASN A 120 22.98 -6.50 -12.31
N GLU A 121 22.07 -5.79 -11.63
CA GLU A 121 21.80 -6.01 -10.19
C GLU A 121 21.36 -7.46 -9.89
N LEU A 122 20.47 -8.00 -10.71
CA LEU A 122 20.01 -9.39 -10.58
C LEU A 122 21.12 -10.39 -10.89
N LYS A 123 21.96 -10.13 -11.90
CA LYS A 123 23.12 -10.96 -12.23
C LYS A 123 24.08 -11.04 -11.05
N LEU A 124 24.45 -9.90 -10.47
CA LEU A 124 25.36 -9.83 -9.32
C LEU A 124 24.75 -10.50 -8.09
N LEU A 125 23.48 -10.28 -7.81
CA LEU A 125 22.76 -10.90 -6.70
C LEU A 125 22.71 -12.43 -6.83
N ARG A 126 22.31 -12.95 -8.00
CA ARG A 126 22.13 -14.39 -8.23
C ARG A 126 23.46 -15.14 -8.43
N ALA A 127 24.57 -14.44 -8.68
CA ALA A 127 25.93 -15.02 -8.62
C ALA A 127 26.31 -15.43 -7.19
N GLN A 128 25.68 -14.84 -6.16
CA GLN A 128 25.88 -15.23 -4.77
C GLN A 128 24.98 -16.42 -4.41
N PRO A 129 25.46 -17.39 -3.59
CA PRO A 129 24.63 -18.49 -3.14
C PRO A 129 23.44 -18.01 -2.32
N LEU A 130 22.33 -18.75 -2.39
CA LEU A 130 21.19 -18.57 -1.50
C LEU A 130 21.45 -19.34 -0.22
N GLU A 131 21.64 -18.63 0.89
CA GLU A 131 21.99 -19.22 2.18
C GLU A 131 20.87 -18.98 3.20
N VAL A 132 20.43 -20.01 3.89
CA VAL A 132 19.56 -19.91 5.07
C VAL A 132 20.42 -19.76 6.30
N ILE A 133 20.53 -18.55 6.84
CA ILE A 133 21.40 -18.25 8.00
C ILE A 133 20.68 -18.41 9.35
N LYS A 134 19.34 -18.47 9.32
CA LYS A 134 18.51 -18.75 10.50
C LYS A 134 17.19 -19.40 10.05
N LYS A 135 16.77 -20.46 10.75
CA LYS A 135 15.44 -21.07 10.61
C LYS A 135 15.03 -21.64 11.97
N THR A 136 14.35 -20.82 12.77
CA THR A 136 13.93 -21.17 14.13
C THR A 136 12.44 -21.46 14.15
N PRO A 137 11.99 -22.63 14.65
CA PRO A 137 10.56 -22.94 14.77
C PRO A 137 9.85 -21.93 15.66
N VAL A 138 8.63 -21.54 15.26
CA VAL A 138 7.72 -20.74 16.09
C VAL A 138 6.91 -21.68 16.97
N PRO A 139 6.73 -21.39 18.29
CA PRO A 139 5.90 -22.19 19.19
C PRO A 139 4.48 -22.35 18.67
N ALA A 140 3.94 -23.58 18.78
CA ALA A 140 2.65 -23.96 18.20
C ALA A 140 1.46 -23.18 18.83
N ASP A 141 1.55 -22.79 20.09
CA ASP A 141 0.56 -21.98 20.81
C ASP A 141 0.40 -20.56 20.24
N ARG A 142 1.36 -20.10 19.44
CA ARG A 142 1.32 -18.80 18.73
C ARG A 142 0.73 -18.88 17.33
N LEU A 143 0.35 -20.06 16.88
CA LEU A 143 -0.06 -20.32 15.48
C LEU A 143 -1.52 -20.78 15.40
N PRO A 144 -2.20 -20.54 14.29
CA PRO A 144 -3.47 -21.20 14.00
C PRO A 144 -3.30 -22.73 13.94
N ALA A 145 -4.32 -23.47 14.38
CA ALA A 145 -4.30 -24.93 14.30
C ALA A 145 -4.00 -25.42 12.87
N GLY A 146 -3.15 -26.45 12.77
CA GLY A 146 -2.75 -27.05 11.50
C GLY A 146 -1.72 -26.25 10.69
N VAL A 147 -1.09 -25.24 11.27
CA VAL A 147 -0.03 -24.42 10.66
C VAL A 147 1.28 -24.63 11.40
N VAL A 148 2.38 -24.71 10.65
CA VAL A 148 3.75 -24.58 11.16
C VAL A 148 4.37 -23.29 10.66
N ALA A 149 5.22 -22.69 11.46
CA ALA A 149 5.94 -21.47 11.05
C ALA A 149 7.37 -21.45 11.60
N PHE A 150 8.19 -20.65 10.92
CA PHE A 150 9.59 -20.46 11.25
C PHE A 150 9.94 -18.97 11.18
N ASP A 151 10.76 -18.48 12.10
CA ASP A 151 11.50 -17.23 11.94
C ASP A 151 12.72 -17.53 11.08
N VAL A 152 12.75 -16.93 9.89
CA VAL A 152 13.73 -17.26 8.86
C VAL A 152 14.54 -16.03 8.48
N HIS A 153 15.85 -16.21 8.35
CA HIS A 153 16.74 -15.25 7.73
C HIS A 153 17.47 -15.94 6.59
N VAL A 154 17.38 -15.36 5.41
CA VAL A 154 18.05 -15.83 4.19
C VAL A 154 18.84 -14.70 3.56
N LYS A 155 19.92 -15.03 2.86
CA LYS A 155 20.76 -14.03 2.17
C LYS A 155 21.22 -14.51 0.81
N ARG A 156 21.57 -13.54 -0.03
CA ARG A 156 22.50 -13.66 -1.15
C ARG A 156 23.55 -12.56 -1.01
N GLY A 157 24.81 -12.94 -0.78
CA GLY A 157 25.86 -11.97 -0.45
C GLY A 157 25.51 -11.13 0.78
N ASP A 158 25.46 -9.81 0.62
CA ASP A 158 25.12 -8.84 1.67
C ASP A 158 23.61 -8.46 1.73
N VAL A 159 22.80 -9.04 0.85
CA VAL A 159 21.36 -8.81 0.81
C VAL A 159 20.65 -9.83 1.71
N VAL A 160 20.41 -9.44 2.96
CA VAL A 160 19.70 -10.26 3.95
C VAL A 160 18.22 -9.89 3.95
N VAL A 161 17.32 -10.87 3.86
CA VAL A 161 15.90 -10.76 4.15
C VAL A 161 15.53 -11.65 5.32
N SER A 162 14.71 -11.16 6.22
CA SER A 162 14.16 -11.95 7.33
C SER A 162 12.63 -11.98 7.24
N GLY A 163 12.00 -12.90 7.96
CA GLY A 163 10.54 -12.96 7.96
C GLY A 163 9.99 -14.19 8.66
N TYR A 164 8.67 -14.24 8.78
CA TYR A 164 7.97 -15.44 9.21
C TYR A 164 7.49 -16.22 7.99
N LEU A 165 8.03 -17.43 7.85
CA LEU A 165 7.59 -18.43 6.88
C LEU A 165 6.57 -19.33 7.56
N ALA A 166 5.34 -19.40 7.04
CA ALA A 166 4.28 -20.24 7.56
C ALA A 166 3.67 -21.10 6.44
N MET A 167 3.24 -22.33 6.77
CA MET A 167 2.58 -23.23 5.84
C MET A 167 1.70 -24.24 6.58
N PRO A 168 0.74 -24.94 5.91
CA PRO A 168 0.03 -26.06 6.52
C PRO A 168 0.99 -27.16 6.95
N ALA A 169 0.80 -27.73 8.15
CA ALA A 169 1.74 -28.65 8.80
C ALA A 169 2.07 -29.91 7.99
N ASN A 170 1.08 -30.43 7.23
CA ASN A 170 1.21 -31.69 6.50
C ASN A 170 1.33 -31.48 4.98
N SER A 171 1.98 -30.39 4.56
CA SER A 171 2.17 -30.11 3.14
C SER A 171 3.14 -31.11 2.51
N LYS A 172 2.72 -31.66 1.35
CA LYS A 172 3.56 -32.58 0.57
C LYS A 172 4.47 -31.80 -0.38
N ALA A 173 5.49 -32.47 -0.89
CA ALA A 173 6.35 -31.90 -1.92
C ALA A 173 5.55 -31.45 -3.14
N LYS A 174 5.86 -30.27 -3.68
CA LYS A 174 5.24 -29.65 -4.87
C LYS A 174 3.71 -29.56 -4.82
N SER A 175 3.12 -29.43 -3.62
CA SER A 175 1.67 -29.48 -3.45
C SER A 175 1.00 -28.12 -3.24
N ILE A 176 1.72 -27.11 -2.75
CA ILE A 176 1.11 -25.85 -2.34
C ILE A 176 1.77 -24.64 -3.01
N PRO A 177 0.97 -23.60 -3.32
CA PRO A 177 1.46 -22.35 -3.89
C PRO A 177 2.26 -21.53 -2.86
N GLY A 178 3.04 -20.56 -3.38
CA GLY A 178 3.78 -19.61 -2.59
C GLY A 178 3.11 -18.23 -2.59
N ARG A 179 3.11 -17.59 -1.45
CA ARG A 179 2.68 -16.20 -1.25
C ARG A 179 3.75 -15.41 -0.51
N ILE A 180 4.16 -14.29 -1.09
CA ILE A 180 5.03 -13.33 -0.38
C ILE A 180 4.18 -12.15 0.02
N ASN A 181 4.18 -11.83 1.33
CA ASN A 181 3.52 -10.67 1.88
C ASN A 181 4.54 -9.60 2.22
N PHE A 182 4.39 -8.46 1.56
CA PHE A 182 5.22 -7.28 1.77
C PHE A 182 4.55 -6.30 2.71
N ASN A 183 5.30 -5.84 3.71
CA ASN A 183 4.82 -4.94 4.74
C ASN A 183 4.93 -3.46 4.32
N GLY A 184 4.07 -2.61 4.89
CA GLY A 184 4.12 -1.15 4.72
C GLY A 184 5.32 -0.51 5.43
N ALA A 185 5.63 0.74 5.06
CA ALA A 185 6.85 1.48 5.45
C ALA A 185 7.11 1.60 6.96
N SER A 186 6.08 1.58 7.79
CA SER A 186 6.20 1.69 9.26
C SER A 186 6.59 0.39 9.96
N LYS A 187 6.59 -0.75 9.25
CA LYS A 187 6.89 -2.06 9.82
C LYS A 187 8.40 -2.30 9.85
N VAL A 188 8.88 -2.68 11.00
CA VAL A 188 10.30 -2.99 11.28
C VAL A 188 10.49 -4.41 11.80
N SER A 189 9.46 -5.23 11.66
CA SER A 189 9.38 -6.66 11.94
C SER A 189 8.36 -7.27 11.00
N ALA A 190 8.55 -8.53 10.67
CA ALA A 190 7.53 -9.33 10.00
C ALA A 190 6.32 -9.55 10.92
N ASP A 191 5.17 -9.89 10.34
CA ASP A 191 3.91 -10.09 11.06
C ASP A 191 3.55 -11.57 11.10
N LEU A 192 3.81 -12.22 12.26
CA LEU A 192 3.56 -13.64 12.46
C LEU A 192 2.07 -14.00 12.32
N LYS A 193 1.18 -13.17 12.90
CA LYS A 193 -0.27 -13.40 12.82
C LYS A 193 -0.75 -13.38 11.36
N ASN A 194 -0.24 -12.43 10.57
CA ASN A 194 -0.54 -12.34 9.15
C ASN A 194 -0.01 -13.57 8.39
N ALA A 195 1.24 -13.98 8.63
CA ALA A 195 1.82 -15.17 8.00
C ALA A 195 0.98 -16.43 8.29
N GLY A 196 0.70 -16.72 9.55
CA GLY A 196 -0.06 -17.91 9.96
C GLY A 196 -1.50 -17.92 9.45
N SER A 197 -2.21 -16.79 9.55
CA SER A 197 -3.60 -16.68 9.05
C SER A 197 -3.67 -16.86 7.53
N ASN A 198 -2.74 -16.29 6.78
CA ASN A 198 -2.71 -16.45 5.33
C ASN A 198 -2.32 -17.87 4.93
N ALA A 199 -1.38 -18.53 5.62
CA ALA A 199 -1.02 -19.92 5.36
C ALA A 199 -2.22 -20.85 5.51
N ARG A 200 -3.00 -20.68 6.59
CA ARG A 200 -4.22 -21.45 6.82
C ARG A 200 -5.31 -21.15 5.78
N ASN A 201 -5.62 -19.88 5.56
CA ASN A 201 -6.77 -19.48 4.73
C ASN A 201 -6.52 -19.69 3.24
N SER A 202 -5.26 -19.56 2.78
CA SER A 202 -4.88 -19.74 1.38
C SER A 202 -4.42 -21.17 1.06
N ILE A 203 -4.12 -22.01 2.08
CA ILE A 203 -3.45 -23.31 1.94
C ILE A 203 -2.17 -23.12 1.11
N ALA A 204 -1.29 -22.25 1.60
CA ALA A 204 -0.12 -21.81 0.86
C ALA A 204 1.09 -21.63 1.78
N ILE A 205 2.28 -21.78 1.21
CA ILE A 205 3.49 -21.20 1.81
C ILE A 205 3.27 -19.68 1.87
N THR A 206 3.35 -19.08 3.06
CA THR A 206 3.28 -17.64 3.22
C THR A 206 4.57 -17.14 3.83
N PHE A 207 5.28 -16.29 3.11
CA PHE A 207 6.46 -15.61 3.64
C PHE A 207 6.14 -14.13 3.86
N ASN A 208 5.91 -13.75 5.12
CA ASN A 208 5.74 -12.35 5.51
C ASN A 208 7.10 -11.77 5.87
N ILE A 209 7.63 -10.87 5.05
CA ILE A 209 9.00 -10.40 5.19
C ILE A 209 9.14 -9.12 6.01
N ASN A 210 10.26 -9.04 6.72
CA ASN A 210 10.85 -7.80 7.20
C ASN A 210 11.83 -7.29 6.13
N PHE A 211 11.42 -6.31 5.36
CA PHE A 211 12.19 -5.78 4.24
C PHE A 211 13.46 -5.01 4.65
N HIS A 212 13.69 -4.82 5.94
CA HIS A 212 14.95 -4.30 6.47
C HIS A 212 15.99 -5.40 6.73
N GLY A 213 15.60 -6.68 6.74
CA GLY A 213 16.50 -7.81 6.99
C GLY A 213 16.99 -7.88 8.45
N MET A 214 16.23 -7.34 9.38
CA MET A 214 16.55 -7.32 10.82
C MET A 214 15.80 -8.45 11.55
N GLU A 215 16.19 -8.70 12.82
CA GLU A 215 15.49 -9.62 13.70
C GLU A 215 14.01 -9.30 13.82
N ASN A 216 13.17 -10.34 13.91
CA ASN A 216 11.74 -10.23 14.03
C ASN A 216 11.29 -10.37 15.49
N ALA A 217 10.26 -9.62 15.84
CA ALA A 217 9.58 -9.68 17.12
C ALA A 217 8.25 -10.44 16.98
N PHE A 218 7.91 -11.27 17.97
CA PHE A 218 6.62 -11.96 18.00
C PHE A 218 5.45 -11.01 18.30
N ASP A 219 5.71 -9.95 19.07
CA ASP A 219 4.70 -9.00 19.52
C ASP A 219 5.08 -7.57 19.10
N LYS A 220 4.05 -6.76 18.79
CA LYS A 220 4.22 -5.34 18.43
C LYS A 220 4.79 -4.48 19.57
N ASN A 221 4.63 -4.93 20.81
CA ASN A 221 5.11 -4.24 22.02
C ASN A 221 6.52 -4.71 22.46
N ASP A 222 7.13 -5.67 21.74
CA ASP A 222 8.47 -6.13 22.02
C ASP A 222 9.48 -4.96 21.92
N PRO A 223 10.38 -4.79 22.90
CA PRO A 223 11.43 -3.76 22.86
C PRO A 223 12.27 -3.77 21.59
N LEU A 224 12.43 -4.94 20.95
CA LEU A 224 13.10 -5.09 19.66
C LEU A 224 12.47 -4.24 18.55
N VAL A 225 11.14 -4.08 18.55
CA VAL A 225 10.44 -3.24 17.56
C VAL A 225 10.89 -1.79 17.69
N SER A 226 11.02 -1.28 18.93
CA SER A 226 11.52 0.07 19.17
C SER A 226 13.00 0.22 18.77
N ALA A 227 13.83 -0.76 19.13
CA ALA A 227 15.25 -0.79 18.76
C ALA A 227 15.44 -0.81 17.23
N ASN A 228 14.70 -1.65 16.51
CA ASN A 228 14.73 -1.71 15.05
C ASN A 228 14.30 -0.39 14.41
N ARG A 229 13.25 0.26 14.92
CA ARG A 229 12.77 1.54 14.39
C ARG A 229 13.83 2.65 14.46
N LYS A 230 14.63 2.67 15.52
CA LYS A 230 15.75 3.63 15.67
C LYS A 230 16.82 3.46 14.61
N LYS A 231 17.04 2.23 14.10
CA LYS A 231 18.06 1.91 13.10
C LYS A 231 17.69 2.34 11.67
N VAL A 232 16.40 2.55 11.39
CA VAL A 232 15.89 2.77 10.03
C VAL A 232 15.22 4.12 9.83
N VAL A 233 15.60 5.12 10.61
CA VAL A 233 15.04 6.48 10.51
C VAL A 233 15.32 7.06 9.13
N ALA A 234 14.29 7.54 8.45
CA ALA A 234 14.36 8.23 7.15
C ALA A 234 15.06 7.43 6.02
N TYR A 235 15.07 6.09 6.12
CA TYR A 235 15.71 5.20 5.13
C TYR A 235 15.29 5.49 3.68
N GLN A 236 14.04 5.95 3.47
CA GLN A 236 13.49 6.27 2.15
C GLN A 236 14.16 7.47 1.46
N PHE A 237 15.00 8.22 2.18
CA PHE A 237 15.80 9.33 1.64
C PHE A 237 17.30 9.05 1.69
N LEU A 238 17.71 7.97 2.34
CA LEU A 238 19.12 7.66 2.60
C LEU A 238 19.83 7.33 1.27
N LYS A 239 20.77 8.21 0.87
CA LYS A 239 21.55 8.10 -0.37
C LYS A 239 20.68 8.09 -1.64
N ALA A 240 19.52 8.74 -1.63
CA ALA A 240 18.59 8.75 -2.77
C ALA A 240 19.14 9.47 -4.02
N ASN A 241 20.33 10.03 -3.95
CA ASN A 241 21.05 10.65 -5.07
C ASN A 241 22.16 9.75 -5.69
N ASP A 242 22.25 8.50 -5.24
CA ASP A 242 23.20 7.51 -5.77
C ASP A 242 22.47 6.20 -6.01
N LYS A 243 22.38 5.75 -7.26
CA LYS A 243 21.60 4.54 -7.61
C LYS A 243 22.21 3.24 -7.05
N GLN A 244 23.51 3.22 -6.70
CA GLN A 244 24.16 2.05 -6.09
C GLN A 244 24.02 2.02 -4.56
N GLU A 245 23.96 3.21 -3.93
CA GLU A 245 23.93 3.34 -2.47
C GLU A 245 22.54 3.61 -1.89
N TYR A 246 21.56 3.91 -2.73
CA TYR A 246 20.20 4.21 -2.27
C TYR A 246 19.63 3.04 -1.44
N ALA A 247 19.17 3.34 -0.23
CA ALA A 247 18.66 2.30 0.69
C ALA A 247 17.52 1.46 0.08
N MET A 248 16.74 2.03 -0.84
CA MET A 248 15.66 1.30 -1.54
C MET A 248 16.20 0.21 -2.47
N ARG A 249 17.44 0.31 -2.96
CA ARG A 249 18.06 -0.74 -3.80
C ARG A 249 18.08 -2.08 -3.07
N LYS A 250 18.61 -2.12 -1.84
CA LYS A 250 18.62 -3.35 -1.05
C LYS A 250 17.20 -3.81 -0.68
N ILE A 251 16.27 -2.89 -0.42
CA ILE A 251 14.87 -3.23 -0.15
C ILE A 251 14.26 -3.95 -1.36
N PHE A 252 14.52 -3.48 -2.58
CA PHE A 252 14.00 -4.09 -3.80
C PHE A 252 14.68 -5.45 -4.09
N LEU A 253 16.00 -5.56 -3.92
CA LEU A 253 16.71 -6.83 -4.06
C LEU A 253 16.24 -7.90 -3.05
N ARG A 254 15.84 -7.50 -1.83
CA ARG A 254 15.25 -8.42 -0.84
C ARG A 254 13.96 -9.06 -1.33
N THR A 255 13.19 -8.40 -2.19
CA THR A 255 11.99 -9.02 -2.77
C THR A 255 12.34 -10.21 -3.66
N VAL A 256 13.46 -10.12 -4.37
CA VAL A 256 14.00 -11.20 -5.21
C VAL A 256 14.53 -12.34 -4.36
N VAL A 257 15.33 -12.05 -3.32
CA VAL A 257 15.83 -13.08 -2.38
C VAL A 257 14.67 -13.83 -1.72
N ALA A 258 13.61 -13.13 -1.33
CA ALA A 258 12.42 -13.74 -0.75
C ALA A 258 11.71 -14.68 -1.75
N ALA A 259 11.62 -14.27 -3.03
CA ALA A 259 11.04 -15.08 -4.08
C ALA A 259 11.88 -16.32 -4.36
N ASP A 260 13.20 -16.14 -4.54
CA ASP A 260 14.15 -17.24 -4.75
C ASP A 260 14.07 -18.26 -3.61
N TYR A 261 13.93 -17.80 -2.36
CA TYR A 261 13.79 -18.68 -1.19
C TYR A 261 12.48 -19.48 -1.21
N VAL A 262 11.33 -18.82 -1.43
CA VAL A 262 10.04 -19.52 -1.50
C VAL A 262 10.04 -20.55 -2.63
N MET A 263 10.61 -20.22 -3.79
CA MET A 263 10.71 -21.12 -4.94
C MET A 263 11.64 -22.30 -4.70
N SER A 264 12.60 -22.19 -3.77
CA SER A 264 13.52 -23.29 -3.41
C SER A 264 12.94 -24.30 -2.43
N LEU A 265 11.77 -24.02 -1.84
CA LEU A 265 11.15 -24.91 -0.86
C LEU A 265 10.55 -26.16 -1.53
N PRO A 266 10.75 -27.36 -0.95
CA PRO A 266 10.28 -28.59 -1.56
C PRO A 266 8.75 -28.68 -1.72
N GLU A 267 7.97 -28.00 -0.86
CA GLU A 267 6.52 -27.97 -0.89
C GLU A 267 5.95 -27.08 -2.01
N PHE A 268 6.77 -26.18 -2.57
CA PHE A 268 6.33 -25.20 -3.57
C PHE A 268 5.94 -25.84 -4.91
N ASN A 269 4.75 -25.53 -5.42
CA ASN A 269 4.16 -26.13 -6.62
C ASN A 269 4.36 -25.33 -7.93
N GLY A 270 5.15 -24.25 -7.93
CA GLY A 270 5.37 -23.37 -9.10
C GLY A 270 4.44 -22.17 -9.19
N ASN A 271 3.40 -22.05 -8.35
CA ASN A 271 2.50 -20.89 -8.32
C ASN A 271 2.93 -19.87 -7.28
N LEU A 272 3.64 -18.82 -7.69
CA LEU A 272 4.08 -17.74 -6.80
C LEU A 272 3.22 -16.50 -6.98
N GLY A 273 2.73 -15.92 -5.87
CA GLY A 273 2.02 -14.65 -5.88
C GLY A 273 2.61 -13.64 -4.91
N THR A 274 2.45 -12.35 -5.21
CA THR A 274 2.88 -11.23 -4.36
C THR A 274 1.69 -10.43 -3.87
N TYR A 275 1.74 -9.99 -2.61
CA TYR A 275 0.68 -9.20 -1.99
C TYR A 275 1.27 -8.14 -1.06
N GLY A 276 0.83 -6.89 -1.19
CA GLY A 276 1.23 -5.84 -0.26
C GLY A 276 0.45 -4.55 -0.41
N GLY A 277 0.51 -3.73 0.65
CA GLY A 277 -0.09 -2.40 0.68
C GLY A 277 0.95 -1.32 0.99
N SER A 278 0.73 -0.10 0.52
CA SER A 278 1.65 1.03 0.72
C SER A 278 3.03 0.72 0.13
N LEU A 279 4.10 0.80 0.91
CA LEU A 279 5.44 0.35 0.47
C LEU A 279 5.45 -1.13 0.09
N GLY A 280 4.63 -1.97 0.75
CA GLY A 280 4.45 -3.36 0.36
C GLY A 280 3.81 -3.51 -1.03
N GLY A 281 2.94 -2.59 -1.43
CA GLY A 281 2.39 -2.53 -2.78
C GLY A 281 3.47 -2.26 -3.83
N CYS A 282 4.35 -1.29 -3.57
CA CYS A 282 5.54 -1.08 -4.40
C CYS A 282 6.42 -2.33 -4.48
N GLN A 283 6.72 -2.97 -3.35
CA GLN A 283 7.52 -4.20 -3.31
C GLN A 283 6.86 -5.35 -4.10
N SER A 284 5.51 -5.45 -4.08
CA SER A 284 4.78 -6.42 -4.90
C SER A 284 4.97 -6.18 -6.39
N ILE A 285 4.88 -4.91 -6.82
CA ILE A 285 5.12 -4.49 -8.21
C ILE A 285 6.57 -4.80 -8.62
N VAL A 286 7.53 -4.42 -7.79
CA VAL A 286 8.96 -4.64 -8.04
C VAL A 286 9.28 -6.13 -8.14
N CYS A 287 8.79 -6.94 -7.20
CA CYS A 287 9.00 -8.39 -7.22
C CYS A 287 8.41 -9.01 -8.49
N ALA A 288 7.18 -8.64 -8.88
CA ALA A 288 6.53 -9.16 -10.07
C ALA A 288 7.21 -8.72 -11.39
N ALA A 289 7.91 -7.57 -11.38
CA ALA A 289 8.67 -7.10 -12.53
C ALA A 289 10.05 -7.78 -12.65
N LEU A 290 10.72 -8.03 -11.51
CA LEU A 290 12.09 -8.57 -11.48
C LEU A 290 12.15 -10.09 -11.42
N VAL A 291 11.04 -10.76 -11.09
CA VAL A 291 10.92 -12.22 -10.95
C VAL A 291 9.84 -12.72 -11.90
N PRO A 292 10.20 -13.16 -13.12
CA PRO A 292 9.23 -13.59 -14.15
C PRO A 292 8.37 -14.80 -13.74
N GLU A 293 8.81 -15.55 -12.74
CA GLU A 293 8.10 -16.71 -12.17
C GLU A 293 6.87 -16.30 -11.35
N VAL A 294 6.73 -15.03 -10.97
CA VAL A 294 5.53 -14.52 -10.29
C VAL A 294 4.33 -14.64 -11.22
N LYS A 295 3.28 -15.32 -10.76
CA LYS A 295 2.07 -15.61 -11.53
C LYS A 295 0.94 -14.61 -11.28
N TYR A 296 0.96 -13.86 -10.17
CA TYR A 296 0.00 -12.78 -9.89
C TYR A 296 0.56 -11.77 -8.88
N CYS A 297 0.14 -10.53 -9.07
CA CYS A 297 0.55 -9.40 -8.23
C CYS A 297 -0.68 -8.67 -7.68
N VAL A 298 -0.74 -8.49 -6.37
CA VAL A 298 -1.74 -7.62 -5.73
C VAL A 298 -1.02 -6.49 -5.02
N ALA A 299 -1.31 -5.26 -5.41
CA ALA A 299 -0.65 -4.05 -4.93
C ALA A 299 -1.68 -2.96 -4.57
N THR A 300 -1.86 -2.70 -3.27
CA THR A 300 -2.91 -1.79 -2.79
C THR A 300 -2.33 -0.50 -2.23
N ALA A 301 -2.94 0.65 -2.53
CA ALA A 301 -2.48 1.98 -2.12
C ALA A 301 -0.96 2.14 -2.25
N SER A 302 -0.41 1.80 -3.43
CA SER A 302 1.03 1.62 -3.63
C SER A 302 1.82 2.90 -3.41
N ALA A 303 2.87 2.80 -2.62
CA ALA A 303 3.86 3.86 -2.44
C ALA A 303 4.89 3.87 -3.59
N MET A 304 5.80 4.82 -3.58
CA MET A 304 6.91 4.94 -4.54
C MET A 304 6.44 4.97 -6.01
N CYS A 305 5.22 5.46 -6.26
CA CYS A 305 4.67 5.63 -7.60
C CYS A 305 4.82 7.09 -8.02
N ASP A 306 5.36 7.27 -9.22
CA ASP A 306 5.41 8.55 -9.91
C ASP A 306 6.06 9.69 -9.11
N HIS A 307 7.33 9.50 -8.76
CA HIS A 307 8.11 10.49 -8.01
C HIS A 307 8.15 11.87 -8.67
N GLN A 308 8.07 11.91 -10.00
CA GLN A 308 8.05 13.15 -10.79
C GLN A 308 6.62 13.56 -11.21
N GLY A 309 5.58 13.04 -10.57
CA GLY A 309 4.18 13.30 -10.89
C GLY A 309 3.80 14.78 -11.00
N ALA A 310 4.49 15.66 -10.27
CA ALA A 310 4.31 17.10 -10.39
C ALA A 310 4.58 17.65 -11.81
N LYS A 311 5.46 16.99 -12.59
CA LYS A 311 5.70 17.35 -14.01
C LYS A 311 4.48 17.07 -14.89
N ALA A 312 3.67 16.08 -14.53
CA ALA A 312 2.41 15.76 -15.20
C ALA A 312 1.19 16.42 -14.51
N GLY A 313 1.42 17.26 -13.52
CA GLY A 313 0.40 18.03 -12.82
C GLY A 313 -0.43 17.22 -11.83
N HIS A 314 0.17 16.28 -11.09
CA HIS A 314 -0.48 15.59 -9.99
C HIS A 314 0.46 15.31 -8.81
N ILE A 315 -0.12 15.05 -7.64
CA ILE A 315 0.64 14.80 -6.42
C ILE A 315 1.36 13.44 -6.51
N PRO A 316 2.69 13.39 -6.27
CA PRO A 316 3.42 12.13 -6.19
C PRO A 316 2.99 11.33 -4.95
N GLY A 317 3.15 10.00 -5.02
CA GLY A 317 2.93 9.11 -3.89
C GLY A 317 3.99 9.24 -2.79
N TRP A 318 3.74 8.58 -1.66
CA TRP A 318 4.75 8.46 -0.61
C TRP A 318 6.07 7.92 -1.18
N PRO A 319 7.25 8.42 -0.76
CA PRO A 319 7.51 9.35 0.34
C PRO A 319 7.48 10.83 -0.07
N LYS A 320 6.94 11.17 -1.23
CA LYS A 320 6.99 12.50 -1.85
C LYS A 320 8.45 12.94 -2.01
N LEU A 321 9.25 12.02 -2.57
CA LEU A 321 10.70 12.05 -2.58
C LEU A 321 11.26 13.40 -2.99
N LEU A 322 10.81 13.98 -4.09
CA LEU A 322 11.40 15.20 -4.65
C LEU A 322 10.93 16.51 -4.00
N THR A 323 9.93 16.45 -3.11
CA THR A 323 9.40 17.63 -2.41
C THR A 323 9.72 17.62 -0.92
N ASN A 324 10.42 16.61 -0.41
CA ASN A 324 10.75 16.48 0.99
C ASN A 324 12.10 17.12 1.31
N ALA A 325 12.16 17.91 2.38
CA ALA A 325 13.38 18.60 2.81
C ALA A 325 14.56 17.66 3.17
N LYS A 326 14.27 16.37 3.44
CA LYS A 326 15.30 15.34 3.75
C LYS A 326 15.93 14.75 2.48
N THR A 327 15.41 15.07 1.31
CA THR A 327 15.89 14.50 0.05
C THR A 327 17.22 15.11 -0.34
N PRO A 328 18.25 14.30 -0.61
CA PRO A 328 19.55 14.82 -1.05
C PRO A 328 19.44 15.45 -2.44
N LYS A 329 20.27 16.47 -2.67
CA LYS A 329 20.40 17.10 -4.00
C LYS A 329 20.82 16.06 -5.02
N GLY A 330 20.22 16.06 -6.21
CA GLY A 330 20.48 15.09 -7.26
C GLY A 330 19.57 13.85 -7.27
N ALA A 331 18.71 13.69 -6.26
CA ALA A 331 17.77 12.56 -6.18
C ALA A 331 16.80 12.49 -7.37
N GLU A 332 16.54 13.60 -8.06
CA GLU A 332 15.65 13.61 -9.22
C GLU A 332 16.15 12.69 -10.34
N ALA A 333 17.47 12.69 -10.63
CA ALA A 333 18.08 11.83 -11.65
C ALA A 333 18.04 10.34 -11.27
N VAL A 334 18.07 10.02 -9.97
CA VAL A 334 18.08 8.64 -9.46
C VAL A 334 16.67 8.10 -9.25
N SER A 335 15.71 8.96 -8.92
CA SER A 335 14.35 8.55 -8.57
C SER A 335 13.66 7.65 -9.61
N PRO A 336 13.86 7.79 -10.94
CA PRO A 336 13.21 6.93 -11.93
C PRO A 336 13.63 5.45 -11.87
N TYR A 337 14.86 5.16 -11.41
CA TYR A 337 15.31 3.77 -11.25
C TYR A 337 14.58 3.03 -10.12
N PHE A 338 13.94 3.77 -9.21
CA PHE A 338 13.24 3.24 -8.04
C PHE A 338 11.75 3.61 -8.03
N ASP A 339 11.20 3.98 -9.16
CA ASP A 339 9.79 4.33 -9.31
C ASP A 339 8.96 3.12 -9.75
N ALA A 340 7.90 2.82 -9.01
CA ALA A 340 7.01 1.70 -9.30
C ALA A 340 6.36 1.78 -10.70
N VAL A 341 6.24 2.97 -11.29
CA VAL A 341 5.76 3.19 -12.66
C VAL A 341 6.61 2.43 -13.67
N ASN A 342 7.94 2.52 -13.53
CA ASN A 342 8.88 1.89 -14.46
C ASN A 342 8.92 0.36 -14.28
N PHE A 343 8.72 -0.15 -13.08
CA PHE A 343 8.56 -1.59 -12.84
C PHE A 343 7.21 -2.10 -13.37
N ALA A 344 6.12 -1.36 -13.18
CA ALA A 344 4.78 -1.77 -13.62
C ALA A 344 4.74 -2.13 -15.11
N SER A 345 5.45 -1.38 -15.97
CA SER A 345 5.52 -1.65 -17.40
C SER A 345 6.22 -2.97 -17.77
N ARG A 346 6.95 -3.60 -16.84
CA ARG A 346 7.65 -4.89 -17.04
C ARG A 346 6.87 -6.09 -16.54
N ILE A 347 5.77 -5.89 -15.81
CA ILE A 347 4.97 -7.00 -15.28
C ILE A 347 4.23 -7.72 -16.41
N LYS A 348 4.31 -9.05 -16.42
CA LYS A 348 3.65 -9.92 -17.42
C LYS A 348 2.47 -10.70 -16.85
N CYS A 349 2.42 -10.90 -15.53
CA CYS A 349 1.36 -11.65 -14.87
C CYS A 349 0.08 -10.79 -14.66
N PRO A 350 -1.07 -11.40 -14.30
CA PRO A 350 -2.25 -10.68 -13.83
C PRO A 350 -1.95 -9.75 -12.64
N VAL A 351 -2.51 -8.54 -12.67
CA VAL A 351 -2.32 -7.53 -11.62
C VAL A 351 -3.67 -7.03 -11.11
N LEU A 352 -3.82 -7.01 -9.78
CA LEU A 352 -4.88 -6.28 -9.13
C LEU A 352 -4.27 -5.14 -8.31
N MET A 353 -4.73 -3.92 -8.57
CA MET A 353 -4.42 -2.75 -7.75
C MET A 353 -5.68 -2.22 -7.06
N ALA A 354 -5.49 -1.50 -5.96
CA ALA A 354 -6.58 -0.81 -5.29
C ALA A 354 -6.15 0.60 -4.87
N VAL A 355 -7.09 1.54 -4.90
CA VAL A 355 -6.85 2.94 -4.60
C VAL A 355 -7.98 3.52 -3.76
N GLY A 356 -7.62 4.28 -2.73
CA GLY A 356 -8.56 5.11 -1.97
C GLY A 356 -8.60 6.52 -2.56
N PHE A 357 -9.81 7.05 -2.83
CA PHE A 357 -9.93 8.36 -3.51
C PHE A 357 -9.52 9.54 -2.63
N ILE A 358 -9.52 9.35 -1.31
CA ILE A 358 -9.10 10.36 -0.35
C ILE A 358 -7.76 10.02 0.33
N ASP A 359 -6.94 9.17 -0.30
CA ASP A 359 -5.61 8.83 0.22
C ASP A 359 -4.63 9.99 -0.02
N THR A 360 -4.28 10.70 1.07
CA THR A 360 -3.32 11.81 1.06
C THR A 360 -1.87 11.35 1.24
N THR A 361 -1.65 10.08 1.52
CA THR A 361 -0.31 9.48 1.71
C THR A 361 0.23 8.91 0.41
N CYS A 362 -0.48 7.92 -0.14
CA CYS A 362 -0.19 7.37 -1.46
C CYS A 362 -1.25 7.91 -2.44
N SER A 363 -0.96 9.03 -3.07
CA SER A 363 -1.89 9.72 -3.97
C SER A 363 -2.56 8.76 -4.95
N PRO A 364 -3.91 8.80 -5.10
CA PRO A 364 -4.60 7.98 -6.06
C PRO A 364 -4.13 8.25 -7.51
N ALA A 365 -3.74 9.47 -7.83
CA ALA A 365 -3.20 9.81 -9.14
C ALA A 365 -1.88 9.11 -9.41
N SER A 366 -0.97 9.07 -8.43
CA SER A 366 0.31 8.36 -8.56
C SER A 366 0.14 6.85 -8.68
N THR A 367 -0.82 6.27 -7.94
CA THR A 367 -1.16 4.83 -8.06
C THR A 367 -1.73 4.53 -9.46
N TYR A 368 -2.55 5.42 -10.01
CA TYR A 368 -3.09 5.28 -11.36
C TYR A 368 -2.02 5.47 -12.45
N ALA A 369 -1.02 6.32 -12.23
CA ALA A 369 0.13 6.43 -13.14
C ALA A 369 0.85 5.08 -13.28
N ALA A 370 1.06 4.36 -12.17
CA ALA A 370 1.63 3.01 -12.20
C ALA A 370 0.67 2.00 -12.85
N TYR A 371 -0.62 2.03 -12.53
CA TYR A 371 -1.62 1.13 -13.13
C TYR A 371 -1.75 1.31 -14.65
N ASN A 372 -1.77 2.55 -15.13
CA ASN A 372 -1.88 2.86 -16.54
C ASN A 372 -0.61 2.49 -17.34
N SER A 373 0.54 2.34 -16.65
CA SER A 373 1.81 1.87 -17.22
C SER A 373 1.89 0.35 -17.36
N LEU A 374 0.95 -0.42 -16.78
CA LEU A 374 0.92 -1.87 -16.93
C LEU A 374 0.70 -2.28 -18.39
N THR A 375 1.54 -3.18 -18.88
CA THR A 375 1.43 -3.76 -20.24
C THR A 375 0.64 -5.07 -20.27
N THR A 376 0.45 -5.72 -19.12
CA THR A 376 -0.38 -6.93 -19.04
C THR A 376 -1.84 -6.64 -19.37
N LYS A 377 -2.49 -7.55 -20.12
CA LYS A 377 -3.91 -7.43 -20.48
C LYS A 377 -4.84 -7.77 -19.32
N VAL A 378 -4.38 -8.60 -18.37
CA VAL A 378 -5.17 -9.01 -17.20
C VAL A 378 -4.83 -8.08 -16.04
N ARG A 379 -5.56 -6.97 -15.97
CA ARG A 379 -5.37 -5.97 -14.90
C ARG A 379 -6.71 -5.46 -14.40
N GLN A 380 -6.80 -5.22 -13.10
CA GLN A 380 -7.98 -4.70 -12.44
C GLN A 380 -7.60 -3.60 -11.44
N MET A 381 -8.38 -2.49 -11.42
CA MET A 381 -8.33 -1.46 -10.39
C MET A 381 -9.58 -1.54 -9.52
N LYS A 382 -9.41 -1.59 -8.20
CA LYS A 382 -10.48 -1.46 -7.21
C LYS A 382 -10.51 -0.05 -6.65
N HIS A 383 -11.69 0.56 -6.65
CA HIS A 383 -11.93 1.88 -6.06
C HIS A 383 -12.51 1.74 -4.66
N VAL A 384 -11.96 2.51 -3.73
CA VAL A 384 -12.51 2.71 -2.39
C VAL A 384 -12.79 4.21 -2.27
N VAL A 385 -14.03 4.61 -2.58
CA VAL A 385 -14.39 6.03 -2.78
C VAL A 385 -14.22 6.85 -1.50
N THR A 386 -14.56 6.28 -0.34
CA THR A 386 -14.41 6.93 0.96
C THR A 386 -13.12 6.50 1.68
N GLY A 387 -12.24 5.77 0.99
CA GLY A 387 -11.01 5.24 1.56
C GLY A 387 -9.86 6.21 1.53
N GLY A 388 -9.24 6.41 2.70
CA GLY A 388 -7.93 7.02 2.86
C GLY A 388 -6.81 5.98 2.94
N HIS A 389 -5.65 6.38 3.46
CA HIS A 389 -4.52 5.48 3.71
C HIS A 389 -4.76 4.63 4.98
N GLY A 390 -5.70 3.73 4.94
CA GLY A 390 -6.09 2.84 6.04
C GLY A 390 -7.58 2.87 6.33
N PRO A 391 -8.11 3.81 7.10
CA PRO A 391 -9.52 3.84 7.45
C PRO A 391 -10.41 4.20 6.26
N VAL A 392 -11.62 3.69 6.30
CA VAL A 392 -12.74 4.09 5.45
C VAL A 392 -13.74 4.85 6.31
N TRP A 393 -14.46 5.79 5.71
CA TRP A 393 -15.50 6.56 6.39
C TRP A 393 -16.91 5.96 6.20
N ASP A 394 -17.06 5.06 5.22
CA ASP A 394 -18.28 4.30 5.02
C ASP A 394 -18.08 2.87 5.50
N GLU A 395 -18.86 2.44 6.50
CA GLU A 395 -18.80 1.08 7.06
C GLU A 395 -19.12 -0.01 6.03
N LYS A 396 -19.79 0.33 4.93
CA LYS A 396 -20.08 -0.58 3.81
C LYS A 396 -18.87 -0.82 2.91
N GLU A 397 -17.88 0.07 2.94
CA GLU A 397 -16.63 -0.10 2.19
C GLU A 397 -15.57 -0.81 3.03
N GLN A 398 -14.83 -1.70 2.41
CA GLN A 398 -13.65 -2.31 3.02
C GLN A 398 -12.42 -1.43 2.79
N SER A 399 -11.53 -1.36 3.78
CA SER A 399 -10.25 -0.66 3.65
C SER A 399 -9.52 -1.06 2.36
N VAL A 400 -8.85 -0.08 1.75
CA VAL A 400 -8.03 -0.27 0.55
C VAL A 400 -7.01 -1.40 0.71
N PHE A 401 -6.50 -1.64 1.92
CA PHE A 401 -5.48 -2.66 2.18
C PHE A 401 -5.99 -4.10 2.16
N VAL A 402 -7.30 -4.32 2.28
CA VAL A 402 -7.89 -5.67 2.19
C VAL A 402 -8.48 -5.99 0.83
N GLN A 403 -8.49 -4.99 -0.08
CA GLN A 403 -8.96 -5.20 -1.44
C GLN A 403 -8.12 -6.26 -2.16
N GLY A 404 -8.76 -7.02 -3.00
CA GLY A 404 -8.07 -8.05 -3.78
C GLY A 404 -7.79 -9.36 -3.05
N GLY A 405 -8.00 -9.45 -1.74
CA GLY A 405 -7.77 -10.68 -0.98
C GLY A 405 -8.54 -11.88 -1.56
N GLY A 406 -9.82 -11.72 -1.85
CA GLY A 406 -10.64 -12.78 -2.46
C GLY A 406 -10.19 -13.16 -3.88
N VAL A 407 -9.78 -12.20 -4.69
CA VAL A 407 -9.23 -12.45 -6.04
C VAL A 407 -7.88 -13.17 -5.93
N PHE A 408 -7.01 -12.72 -5.01
CA PHE A 408 -5.73 -13.38 -4.76
C PHE A 408 -5.92 -14.85 -4.36
N HIS A 409 -6.88 -15.14 -3.45
CA HIS A 409 -7.19 -16.52 -3.07
C HIS A 409 -7.68 -17.38 -4.23
N LYS A 410 -8.46 -16.83 -5.15
CA LYS A 410 -8.88 -17.51 -6.39
C LYS A 410 -7.68 -17.80 -7.27
N TRP A 411 -6.86 -16.80 -7.57
CA TRP A 411 -5.70 -16.96 -8.44
C TRP A 411 -4.70 -17.98 -7.89
N ILE A 412 -4.38 -17.90 -6.59
CA ILE A 412 -3.42 -18.81 -5.96
C ILE A 412 -3.88 -20.27 -5.98
N ARG A 413 -5.19 -20.53 -6.00
CA ARG A 413 -5.79 -21.86 -6.14
C ARG A 413 -5.98 -22.30 -7.61
N GLY A 414 -5.52 -21.52 -8.56
CA GLY A 414 -5.63 -21.82 -9.99
C GLY A 414 -7.01 -21.56 -10.60
N ALA A 415 -7.95 -20.91 -9.87
CA ALA A 415 -9.21 -20.47 -10.45
C ALA A 415 -8.98 -19.15 -11.21
N ARG A 416 -9.32 -19.15 -12.50
CA ARG A 416 -9.26 -17.97 -13.40
C ARG A 416 -10.52 -17.13 -13.31
#